data_861d59a3f8481b5ceeadbd3b316680b8
#
_entry.id   861d59a3f8481b5ceeadbd3b316680b8
#
_cell.length_a   1.000
_cell.length_b   1.000
_cell.length_c   1.000
_cell.angle_alpha   90.00
_cell.angle_beta   90.00
_cell.angle_gamma   90.00
#
_symmetry.space_group_name_H-M   'P 1'
#
loop_
_entity.id
_entity.type
_entity.pdbx_description
1 polymer ?
#
loop_
_entity_poly.entity_id
_entity_poly.type
_entity_poly.pdbx_seq_one_letter_code
_entity_poly.pdbx_strand_id
1 'polypeptide(L)'
;MRKTGFEGLPFKVRLAVDERLWGKHMGLEGIKLIACDLDGTLLHPGEREPRPAAFELINELHRRGIVFMPASGRQYASLRYLFAPVADELAYVCENGALVMSEGHAVVKRSMERSLAMDIANAVVAYPHADVTLSCEGRLYTMSGNDAFVDHLRYEVHCDVAVVDRPEDIDEDVIKIAFQTPETEQPAALEYFARRFSDRVDVMTSGTEWTDFIGFDSGKGSALADYGRALGISPNEMMAFGDNENDRDMLNVVGHPYLMESCNPSMRGVNDRVRYVRTVEEELRRLLAE
;
A
#
# COMPACT_ATOMS: atom_id res chain seq x y z
N MET A 1 27.68 7.06 -7.01
CA MET A 1 27.14 7.51 -5.72
C MET A 1 25.85 8.25 -6.00
N ARG A 2 24.70 7.56 -5.92
CA ARG A 2 23.37 8.21 -6.04
C ARG A 2 23.09 8.89 -4.72
N LYS A 3 22.79 10.19 -4.75
CA LYS A 3 22.33 10.94 -3.57
C LYS A 3 21.02 10.33 -3.13
N THR A 4 20.97 9.79 -1.93
CA THR A 4 19.74 9.33 -1.29
C THR A 4 18.85 10.55 -1.04
N GLY A 5 17.60 10.52 -1.52
CA GLY A 5 16.65 11.65 -1.55
C GLY A 5 16.12 12.13 -0.19
N PHE A 6 16.96 12.13 0.86
CA PHE A 6 16.59 12.53 2.23
C PHE A 6 17.09 13.93 2.63
N GLU A 7 17.72 14.69 1.74
CA GLU A 7 18.16 16.06 1.99
C GLU A 7 17.03 17.06 1.73
N GLY A 8 15.93 17.03 2.47
CA GLY A 8 14.85 17.98 2.30
C GLY A 8 13.60 17.72 3.12
N LEU A 9 13.56 16.66 3.91
CA LEU A 9 12.44 16.42 4.81
C LEU A 9 12.35 17.55 5.85
N PRO A 10 11.18 18.22 5.97
CA PRO A 10 11.01 19.26 6.97
C PRO A 10 11.27 18.68 8.38
N PHE A 11 12.01 19.43 9.17
CA PHE A 11 12.42 19.11 10.54
C PHE A 11 11.26 18.63 11.46
N LYS A 12 10.02 18.87 11.07
CA LYS A 12 8.79 18.46 11.77
C LYS A 12 8.46 16.97 11.68
N VAL A 13 8.87 16.25 10.63
CA VAL A 13 8.68 14.78 10.56
C VAL A 13 9.45 14.06 11.70
N ARG A 14 10.46 14.69 12.23
CA ARG A 14 11.25 14.21 13.37
C ARG A 14 10.56 14.39 14.74
N LEU A 15 9.46 15.17 14.82
CA LEU A 15 8.83 15.58 16.09
C LEU A 15 7.44 14.97 16.34
N ALA A 16 6.89 14.20 15.39
CA ALA A 16 5.59 13.55 15.60
C ALA A 16 5.65 12.39 16.60
N VAL A 17 6.84 11.92 16.93
CA VAL A 17 7.03 10.91 17.99
C VAL A 17 7.58 11.62 19.22
N ASP A 18 6.70 12.12 20.09
CA ASP A 18 7.09 12.68 21.40
C ASP A 18 7.73 11.55 22.24
N GLU A 19 9.05 11.59 22.40
CA GLU A 19 9.80 10.60 23.22
C GLU A 19 9.23 10.44 24.64
N ARG A 20 8.40 11.39 25.11
CA ARG A 20 7.73 11.33 26.41
C ARG A 20 6.51 10.41 26.43
N LEU A 21 5.96 10.01 25.27
CA LEU A 21 4.84 9.06 25.17
C LEU A 21 5.28 7.59 25.22
N TRP A 22 6.58 7.33 25.17
CA TRP A 22 7.16 5.99 25.14
C TRP A 22 7.37 5.44 26.55
N GLY A 23 6.33 5.11 27.26
CA GLY A 23 6.53 4.62 28.61
C GLY A 23 5.41 3.77 29.17
N LYS A 24 5.72 2.49 29.36
CA LYS A 24 5.11 1.56 30.32
C LYS A 24 3.75 0.96 29.95
N HIS A 25 3.71 0.13 28.89
CA HIS A 25 2.69 -0.91 28.81
C HIS A 25 3.34 -2.24 28.36
N MET A 26 3.15 -3.31 29.15
CA MET A 26 3.53 -4.69 28.77
C MET A 26 2.66 -5.08 27.58
N GLY A 27 3.11 -5.94 26.70
CA GLY A 27 2.36 -6.41 25.52
C GLY A 27 2.71 -5.74 24.20
N LEU A 28 2.73 -4.41 24.13
CA LEU A 28 3.28 -3.65 22.98
C LEU A 28 4.57 -2.92 23.36
N GLU A 29 5.25 -3.33 24.43
CA GLU A 29 6.49 -2.71 24.89
C GLU A 29 7.57 -2.77 23.78
N GLY A 30 8.08 -1.60 23.40
CA GLY A 30 9.07 -1.46 22.33
C GLY A 30 8.50 -1.39 20.92
N ILE A 31 7.20 -1.64 20.69
CA ILE A 31 6.58 -1.46 19.35
C ILE A 31 6.30 0.01 19.11
N LYS A 32 6.73 0.49 17.95
CA LYS A 32 6.61 1.89 17.52
C LYS A 32 5.78 2.06 16.26
N LEU A 33 5.69 0.99 15.46
CA LEU A 33 5.01 1.02 14.18
C LEU A 33 4.33 -0.31 13.93
N ILE A 34 3.06 -0.25 13.52
CA ILE A 34 2.25 -1.39 13.12
C ILE A 34 1.77 -1.17 11.70
N ALA A 35 2.24 -1.97 10.76
CA ALA A 35 1.74 -2.01 9.39
C ALA A 35 0.66 -3.08 9.25
N CYS A 36 -0.41 -2.79 8.53
CA CYS A 36 -1.51 -3.72 8.34
C CYS A 36 -1.99 -3.70 6.90
N ASP A 37 -1.96 -4.86 6.25
CA ASP A 37 -2.66 -5.03 5.00
C ASP A 37 -4.17 -4.88 5.18
N LEU A 38 -4.90 -4.61 4.10
CA LEU A 38 -6.34 -4.39 4.12
C LEU A 38 -7.12 -5.62 3.71
N ASP A 39 -7.08 -5.95 2.43
CA ASP A 39 -8.01 -6.89 1.79
C ASP A 39 -7.64 -8.34 2.12
N GLY A 40 -8.40 -8.99 2.99
CA GLY A 40 -8.10 -10.33 3.54
C GLY A 40 -7.43 -10.29 4.91
N THR A 41 -7.00 -9.11 5.38
CA THR A 41 -6.32 -8.90 6.66
C THR A 41 -7.17 -8.06 7.62
N LEU A 42 -7.24 -6.74 7.44
CA LEU A 42 -8.11 -5.87 8.24
C LEU A 42 -9.55 -5.91 7.76
N LEU A 43 -9.75 -6.00 6.44
CA LEU A 43 -11.06 -6.20 5.80
C LEU A 43 -11.25 -7.69 5.51
N HIS A 44 -12.21 -8.31 6.18
CA HIS A 44 -12.55 -9.71 5.92
C HIS A 44 -13.36 -9.87 4.62
N PRO A 45 -13.44 -11.09 4.07
CA PRO A 45 -14.22 -11.34 2.86
C PRO A 45 -15.63 -10.80 2.94
N GLY A 46 -16.01 -9.93 1.99
CA GLY A 46 -17.31 -9.26 1.91
C GLY A 46 -17.42 -7.93 2.66
N GLU A 47 -16.41 -7.53 3.42
CA GLU A 47 -16.34 -6.20 4.03
C GLU A 47 -15.76 -5.18 3.05
N ARG A 48 -16.34 -3.97 3.05
CA ARG A 48 -15.88 -2.86 2.22
C ARG A 48 -15.19 -1.75 3.02
N GLU A 49 -15.38 -1.75 4.34
CA GLU A 49 -14.89 -0.73 5.27
C GLU A 49 -14.37 -1.38 6.55
N PRO A 50 -13.38 -0.78 7.24
CA PRO A 50 -12.93 -1.25 8.53
C PRO A 50 -14.07 -1.17 9.57
N ARG A 51 -14.14 -2.15 10.45
CA ARG A 51 -15.12 -2.16 11.54
C ARG A 51 -14.87 -1.00 12.52
N PRO A 52 -15.92 -0.46 13.17
CA PRO A 52 -15.74 0.61 14.17
C PRO A 52 -14.71 0.26 15.26
N ALA A 53 -14.62 -1.02 15.64
CA ALA A 53 -13.64 -1.50 16.60
C ALA A 53 -12.18 -1.31 16.16
N ALA A 54 -11.90 -1.33 14.85
CA ALA A 54 -10.55 -1.06 14.32
C ALA A 54 -10.16 0.40 14.58
N PHE A 55 -11.07 1.35 14.37
CA PHE A 55 -10.82 2.77 14.63
C PHE A 55 -10.57 3.05 16.13
N GLU A 56 -11.31 2.39 17.04
CA GLU A 56 -11.08 2.50 18.47
C GLU A 56 -9.67 2.02 18.87
N LEU A 57 -9.23 0.90 18.29
CA LEU A 57 -7.89 0.34 18.53
C LEU A 57 -6.80 1.25 17.96
N ILE A 58 -6.98 1.77 16.73
CA ILE A 58 -6.06 2.73 16.11
C ILE A 58 -5.90 3.97 16.97
N ASN A 59 -7.00 4.55 17.46
CA ASN A 59 -6.96 5.69 18.37
C ASN A 59 -6.21 5.36 19.68
N GLU A 60 -6.35 4.12 20.21
CA GLU A 60 -5.60 3.70 21.40
C GLU A 60 -4.11 3.56 21.11
N LEU A 61 -3.74 3.00 19.96
CA LEU A 61 -2.35 2.90 19.50
C LEU A 61 -1.73 4.30 19.36
N HIS A 62 -2.45 5.22 18.70
CA HIS A 62 -2.00 6.61 18.54
C HIS A 62 -1.76 7.28 19.90
N ARG A 63 -2.67 7.13 20.88
CA ARG A 63 -2.50 7.66 22.24
C ARG A 63 -1.27 7.09 22.96
N ARG A 64 -0.82 5.88 22.59
CA ARG A 64 0.41 5.26 23.10
C ARG A 64 1.65 5.63 22.29
N GLY A 65 1.53 6.49 21.28
CA GLY A 65 2.62 6.91 20.40
C GLY A 65 3.03 5.85 19.37
N ILE A 66 2.17 4.86 19.11
CA ILE A 66 2.40 3.83 18.09
C ILE A 66 1.77 4.28 16.78
N VAL A 67 2.57 4.34 15.73
CA VAL A 67 2.10 4.66 14.38
C VAL A 67 1.37 3.44 13.82
N PHE A 68 0.11 3.60 13.43
CA PHE A 68 -0.60 2.61 12.63
C PHE A 68 -0.53 2.99 11.14
N MET A 69 -0.29 2.00 10.27
CA MET A 69 0.02 2.22 8.86
C MET A 69 -0.72 1.20 7.99
N PRO A 70 -1.89 1.54 7.43
CA PRO A 70 -2.50 0.73 6.37
C PRO A 70 -1.53 0.56 5.20
N ALA A 71 -1.37 -0.66 4.70
CA ALA A 71 -0.44 -1.01 3.63
C ALA A 71 -1.18 -1.74 2.50
N SER A 72 -1.45 -1.06 1.39
CA SER A 72 -2.32 -1.57 0.33
C SER A 72 -1.84 -1.21 -1.08
N GLY A 73 -2.37 -1.92 -2.08
CA GLY A 73 -2.27 -1.53 -3.49
C GLY A 73 -3.17 -0.36 -3.88
N ARG A 74 -4.02 0.13 -2.97
CA ARG A 74 -4.97 1.21 -3.22
C ARG A 74 -4.29 2.58 -3.27
N GLN A 75 -4.94 3.53 -3.98
CA GLN A 75 -4.53 4.94 -4.02
C GLN A 75 -4.71 5.62 -2.66
N TYR A 76 -3.89 6.65 -2.38
CA TYR A 76 -3.93 7.41 -1.13
C TYR A 76 -5.31 7.99 -0.82
N ALA A 77 -6.00 8.59 -1.80
CA ALA A 77 -7.34 9.15 -1.59
C ALA A 77 -8.37 8.09 -1.16
N SER A 78 -8.31 6.90 -1.76
CA SER A 78 -9.13 5.75 -1.38
C SER A 78 -8.87 5.30 0.06
N LEU A 79 -7.58 5.20 0.46
CA LEU A 79 -7.22 4.85 1.83
C LEU A 79 -7.70 5.91 2.84
N ARG A 80 -7.51 7.19 2.53
CA ARG A 80 -8.01 8.27 3.39
C ARG A 80 -9.52 8.24 3.57
N TYR A 81 -10.26 7.90 2.53
CA TYR A 81 -11.70 7.74 2.60
C TYR A 81 -12.08 6.61 3.56
N LEU A 82 -11.46 5.42 3.40
CA LEU A 82 -11.72 4.25 4.26
C LEU A 82 -11.41 4.51 5.74
N PHE A 83 -10.38 5.29 6.01
CA PHE A 83 -9.95 5.62 7.37
C PHE A 83 -10.37 7.01 7.81
N ALA A 84 -11.41 7.61 7.19
CA ALA A 84 -11.84 8.99 7.48
C ALA A 84 -11.97 9.34 8.98
N PRO A 85 -12.46 8.46 9.88
CA PRO A 85 -12.55 8.76 11.30
C PRO A 85 -11.21 8.98 12.02
N VAL A 86 -10.10 8.48 11.46
CA VAL A 86 -8.75 8.53 12.06
C VAL A 86 -7.68 8.93 11.03
N ALA A 87 -8.08 9.45 9.88
CA ALA A 87 -7.22 9.63 8.71
C ALA A 87 -5.97 10.49 8.96
N ASP A 88 -6.06 11.47 9.85
CA ASP A 88 -4.96 12.40 10.14
C ASP A 88 -3.96 11.84 11.19
N GLU A 89 -4.28 10.69 11.80
CA GLU A 89 -3.46 10.01 12.80
C GLU A 89 -2.59 8.90 12.18
N LEU A 90 -2.71 8.69 10.86
CA LEU A 90 -2.09 7.56 10.15
C LEU A 90 -0.96 8.00 9.23
N ALA A 91 -0.01 7.09 9.04
CA ALA A 91 0.79 7.05 7.83
C ALA A 91 0.24 5.95 6.90
N TYR A 92 0.52 6.01 5.60
CA TYR A 92 -0.07 5.13 4.61
C TYR A 92 1.00 4.56 3.67
N VAL A 93 1.03 3.25 3.50
CA VAL A 93 1.69 2.61 2.37
C VAL A 93 0.65 2.42 1.27
N CYS A 94 0.83 3.15 0.17
CA CYS A 94 -0.05 3.15 -0.99
C CYS A 94 0.62 2.49 -2.19
N GLU A 95 -0.17 2.13 -3.19
CA GLU A 95 0.31 1.64 -4.49
C GLU A 95 1.33 0.49 -4.34
N ASN A 96 1.02 -0.49 -3.46
CA ASN A 96 1.91 -1.61 -3.14
C ASN A 96 3.33 -1.20 -2.68
N GLY A 97 3.47 -0.03 -2.04
CA GLY A 97 4.74 0.47 -1.51
C GLY A 97 5.51 1.41 -2.44
N ALA A 98 4.95 1.76 -3.59
CA ALA A 98 5.57 2.79 -4.43
C ALA A 98 5.40 4.19 -3.86
N LEU A 99 4.43 4.40 -2.96
CA LEU A 99 4.17 5.66 -2.29
C LEU A 99 3.95 5.45 -0.78
N VAL A 100 4.63 6.24 0.05
CA VAL A 100 4.33 6.37 1.48
C VAL A 100 3.94 7.80 1.77
N MET A 101 2.75 7.97 2.35
CA MET A 101 2.21 9.26 2.77
C MET A 101 2.17 9.36 4.28
N SER A 102 2.62 10.49 4.84
CA SER A 102 2.51 10.81 6.25
C SER A 102 2.26 12.30 6.41
N GLU A 103 1.33 12.70 7.29
CA GLU A 103 0.95 14.09 7.52
C GLU A 103 0.60 14.85 6.21
N GLY A 104 0.01 14.16 5.23
CA GLY A 104 -0.37 14.73 3.93
C GLY A 104 0.79 14.94 2.95
N HIS A 105 1.99 14.44 3.25
CA HIS A 105 3.18 14.56 2.39
C HIS A 105 3.74 13.20 1.99
N ALA A 106 4.28 13.11 0.77
CA ALA A 106 5.01 11.93 0.32
C ALA A 106 6.37 11.84 1.06
N VAL A 107 6.56 10.77 1.84
CA VAL A 107 7.83 10.48 2.54
C VAL A 107 8.70 9.53 1.73
N VAL A 108 8.08 8.60 1.01
CA VAL A 108 8.71 7.71 0.03
C VAL A 108 7.93 7.80 -1.26
N LYS A 109 8.61 8.02 -2.37
CA LYS A 109 8.02 7.97 -3.72
C LYS A 109 8.97 7.26 -4.67
N ARG A 110 8.49 6.21 -5.31
CA ARG A 110 9.20 5.44 -6.32
C ARG A 110 8.46 5.57 -7.64
N SER A 111 9.02 6.37 -8.53
CA SER A 111 8.41 6.62 -9.84
C SER A 111 9.09 5.78 -10.91
N MET A 112 8.33 5.38 -11.90
CA MET A 112 8.87 4.78 -13.11
C MET A 112 9.65 5.81 -13.91
N GLU A 113 10.66 5.36 -14.65
CA GLU A 113 11.28 6.20 -15.67
C GLU A 113 10.22 6.59 -16.70
N ARG A 114 10.16 7.90 -17.05
CA ARG A 114 9.06 8.46 -17.85
C ARG A 114 8.89 7.76 -19.20
N SER A 115 9.97 7.45 -19.90
CA SER A 115 9.87 6.79 -21.20
C SER A 115 9.27 5.40 -21.06
N LEU A 116 9.65 4.66 -20.02
CA LEU A 116 9.08 3.34 -19.72
C LEU A 116 7.59 3.44 -19.35
N ALA A 117 7.22 4.41 -18.53
CA ALA A 117 5.82 4.63 -18.16
C ALA A 117 4.95 4.92 -19.40
N MET A 118 5.43 5.79 -20.31
CA MET A 118 4.72 6.09 -21.56
C MET A 118 4.67 4.88 -22.50
N ASP A 119 5.75 4.09 -22.61
CA ASP A 119 5.77 2.85 -23.39
C ASP A 119 4.71 1.85 -22.92
N ILE A 120 4.61 1.66 -21.59
CA ILE A 120 3.62 0.77 -20.99
C ILE A 120 2.21 1.31 -21.21
N ALA A 121 1.98 2.59 -20.85
CA ALA A 121 0.66 3.20 -20.95
C ALA A 121 0.10 3.15 -22.38
N ASN A 122 0.91 3.54 -23.37
CA ASN A 122 0.51 3.47 -24.77
C ASN A 122 0.26 2.02 -25.25
N ALA A 123 1.03 1.06 -24.75
CA ALA A 123 0.81 -0.34 -25.08
C ALA A 123 -0.51 -0.86 -24.50
N VAL A 124 -0.88 -0.41 -23.28
CA VAL A 124 -2.16 -0.78 -22.64
C VAL A 124 -3.33 -0.10 -23.33
N VAL A 125 -3.23 1.21 -23.63
CA VAL A 125 -4.27 1.95 -24.39
C VAL A 125 -4.57 1.30 -25.73
N ALA A 126 -3.56 0.72 -26.37
CA ALA A 126 -3.73 0.01 -27.65
C ALA A 126 -4.23 -1.44 -27.50
N TYR A 127 -4.32 -1.98 -26.27
CA TYR A 127 -4.73 -3.35 -26.03
C TYR A 127 -6.27 -3.44 -25.96
N PRO A 128 -6.89 -4.42 -26.64
CA PRO A 128 -8.35 -4.54 -26.67
C PRO A 128 -8.93 -4.72 -25.27
N HIS A 129 -10.07 -4.10 -25.01
CA HIS A 129 -10.87 -4.21 -23.78
C HIS A 129 -10.10 -3.88 -22.49
N ALA A 130 -9.01 -3.11 -22.58
CA ALA A 130 -8.26 -2.67 -21.42
C ALA A 130 -8.62 -1.24 -21.03
N ASP A 131 -9.03 -1.06 -19.77
CA ASP A 131 -9.23 0.24 -19.14
C ASP A 131 -8.01 0.54 -18.26
N VAL A 132 -7.17 1.51 -18.68
CA VAL A 132 -5.88 1.82 -18.05
C VAL A 132 -6.00 2.91 -16.98
N THR A 133 -5.19 2.79 -15.94
CA THR A 133 -4.97 3.83 -14.93
C THR A 133 -3.48 4.08 -14.73
N LEU A 134 -3.10 5.35 -14.54
CA LEU A 134 -1.76 5.77 -14.16
C LEU A 134 -1.84 6.48 -12.80
N SER A 135 -1.28 5.88 -11.78
CA SER A 135 -1.20 6.47 -10.44
C SER A 135 -0.02 7.41 -10.36
N CYS A 136 -0.29 8.64 -9.93
CA CYS A 136 0.69 9.66 -9.58
C CYS A 136 0.57 10.01 -8.09
N GLU A 137 1.41 10.91 -7.58
CA GLU A 137 1.40 11.27 -6.15
C GLU A 137 0.05 11.87 -5.71
N GLY A 138 -0.47 12.80 -6.50
CA GLY A 138 -1.70 13.52 -6.15
C GLY A 138 -2.97 12.90 -6.72
N ARG A 139 -2.87 12.12 -7.80
CA ARG A 139 -4.03 11.77 -8.61
C ARG A 139 -3.85 10.47 -9.40
N LEU A 140 -4.99 9.88 -9.75
CA LEU A 140 -5.08 8.78 -10.71
C LEU A 140 -5.54 9.33 -12.06
N TYR A 141 -4.85 8.98 -13.12
CA TYR A 141 -5.20 9.35 -14.49
C TYR A 141 -5.71 8.15 -15.26
N THR A 142 -6.67 8.38 -16.15
CA THR A 142 -7.15 7.37 -17.10
C THR A 142 -7.42 7.99 -18.47
N MET A 143 -7.26 7.20 -19.52
CA MET A 143 -7.65 7.50 -20.89
C MET A 143 -8.89 6.71 -21.31
N SER A 144 -9.54 6.04 -20.35
CA SER A 144 -10.74 5.26 -20.64
C SER A 144 -11.91 6.14 -21.04
N GLY A 145 -12.55 5.80 -22.16
CA GLY A 145 -13.84 6.32 -22.57
C GLY A 145 -15.04 5.59 -21.95
N ASN A 146 -14.79 4.66 -21.02
CA ASN A 146 -15.80 3.88 -20.31
C ASN A 146 -16.26 4.64 -19.06
N ASP A 147 -17.37 5.37 -19.16
CA ASP A 147 -17.92 6.17 -18.06
C ASP A 147 -18.20 5.28 -16.81
N ALA A 148 -18.67 4.05 -17.00
CA ALA A 148 -18.93 3.15 -15.88
C ALA A 148 -17.66 2.79 -15.10
N PHE A 149 -16.54 2.60 -15.80
CA PHE A 149 -15.23 2.37 -15.18
C PHE A 149 -14.76 3.61 -14.40
N VAL A 150 -14.88 4.79 -14.99
CA VAL A 150 -14.48 6.05 -14.35
C VAL A 150 -15.34 6.32 -13.11
N ASP A 151 -16.64 6.09 -13.20
CA ASP A 151 -17.58 6.25 -12.09
C ASP A 151 -17.32 5.24 -10.96
N HIS A 152 -17.00 3.98 -11.30
CA HIS A 152 -16.58 2.98 -10.33
C HIS A 152 -15.35 3.45 -9.55
N LEU A 153 -14.30 3.92 -10.23
CA LEU A 153 -13.09 4.43 -9.57
C LEU A 153 -13.38 5.63 -8.66
N ARG A 154 -14.24 6.56 -9.08
CA ARG A 154 -14.57 7.78 -8.33
C ARG A 154 -15.48 7.53 -7.14
N TYR A 155 -16.55 6.76 -7.33
CA TYR A 155 -17.68 6.70 -6.39
C TYR A 155 -17.71 5.41 -5.57
N GLU A 156 -17.12 4.32 -6.06
CA GLU A 156 -17.06 3.06 -5.30
C GLU A 156 -15.66 2.83 -4.70
N VAL A 157 -14.59 3.12 -5.45
CA VAL A 157 -13.21 2.99 -4.95
C VAL A 157 -12.72 4.26 -4.26
N HIS A 158 -13.38 5.40 -4.50
CA HIS A 158 -13.06 6.73 -3.95
C HIS A 158 -11.67 7.23 -4.30
N CYS A 159 -11.24 6.99 -5.54
CA CYS A 159 -10.02 7.55 -6.09
C CYS A 159 -10.21 9.01 -6.52
N ASP A 160 -9.16 9.83 -6.42
CA ASP A 160 -9.11 11.12 -7.13
C ASP A 160 -8.72 10.86 -8.59
N VAL A 161 -9.70 10.90 -9.51
CA VAL A 161 -9.54 10.50 -10.91
C VAL A 161 -9.66 11.68 -11.85
N ALA A 162 -8.67 11.86 -12.72
CA ALA A 162 -8.73 12.73 -13.89
C ALA A 162 -8.75 11.91 -15.19
N VAL A 163 -9.57 12.32 -16.14
CA VAL A 163 -9.58 11.77 -17.50
C VAL A 163 -8.74 12.67 -18.39
N VAL A 164 -7.82 12.09 -19.14
CA VAL A 164 -6.97 12.78 -20.13
C VAL A 164 -7.07 12.06 -21.47
N ASP A 165 -6.71 12.77 -22.57
CA ASP A 165 -6.80 12.19 -23.90
C ASP A 165 -5.67 11.20 -24.19
N ARG A 166 -4.47 11.47 -23.67
CA ARG A 166 -3.25 10.67 -23.93
C ARG A 166 -2.36 10.59 -22.70
N PRO A 167 -1.56 9.51 -22.55
CA PRO A 167 -0.59 9.41 -21.47
C PRO A 167 0.40 10.59 -21.39
N GLU A 168 0.78 11.16 -22.53
CA GLU A 168 1.72 12.26 -22.62
C GLU A 168 1.20 13.58 -22.02
N ASP A 169 -0.12 13.70 -21.86
CA ASP A 169 -0.76 14.88 -21.26
C ASP A 169 -0.61 14.89 -19.71
N ILE A 170 -0.02 13.85 -19.13
CA ILE A 170 0.29 13.76 -17.71
C ILE A 170 1.69 14.32 -17.46
N ASP A 171 1.80 15.42 -16.71
CA ASP A 171 3.08 16.03 -16.36
C ASP A 171 3.69 15.46 -15.06
N GLU A 172 2.90 14.74 -14.25
CA GLU A 172 3.35 14.13 -12.99
C GLU A 172 4.19 12.86 -13.22
N ASP A 173 5.04 12.55 -12.24
CA ASP A 173 5.76 11.27 -12.20
C ASP A 173 4.78 10.10 -11.99
N VAL A 174 4.82 9.12 -12.88
CA VAL A 174 3.99 7.91 -12.77
C VAL A 174 4.61 6.94 -11.77
N ILE A 175 3.84 6.54 -10.78
CA ILE A 175 4.24 5.65 -9.68
C ILE A 175 3.88 4.20 -10.00
N LYS A 176 2.67 3.97 -10.48
CA LYS A 176 2.13 2.66 -10.88
C LYS A 176 1.26 2.82 -12.11
N ILE A 177 1.25 1.82 -12.96
CA ILE A 177 0.28 1.66 -14.04
C ILE A 177 -0.52 0.40 -13.74
N ALA A 178 -1.84 0.48 -13.85
CA ALA A 178 -2.70 -0.68 -13.75
C ALA A 178 -3.73 -0.65 -14.89
N PHE A 179 -4.26 -1.80 -15.22
CA PHE A 179 -5.37 -1.87 -16.17
C PHE A 179 -6.33 -2.99 -15.80
N GLN A 180 -7.59 -2.78 -16.11
CA GLN A 180 -8.65 -3.76 -15.99
C GLN A 180 -8.98 -4.36 -17.35
N THR A 181 -9.18 -5.67 -17.40
CA THR A 181 -9.76 -6.41 -18.51
C THR A 181 -10.85 -7.34 -17.98
N PRO A 182 -11.76 -7.84 -18.83
CA PRO A 182 -12.66 -8.92 -18.43
C PRO A 182 -11.88 -10.09 -17.80
N GLU A 183 -12.41 -10.69 -16.72
CA GLU A 183 -11.75 -11.79 -15.99
C GLU A 183 -11.26 -12.91 -16.91
N THR A 184 -12.04 -13.25 -17.93
CA THR A 184 -11.70 -14.31 -18.92
C THR A 184 -10.52 -13.94 -19.83
N GLU A 185 -10.20 -12.65 -19.96
CA GLU A 185 -9.13 -12.15 -20.84
C GLU A 185 -7.86 -11.79 -20.04
N GLN A 186 -7.98 -11.59 -18.73
CA GLN A 186 -6.88 -11.18 -17.85
C GLN A 186 -5.65 -12.12 -17.93
N PRO A 187 -5.75 -13.46 -17.93
CA PRO A 187 -4.57 -14.32 -18.03
C PRO A 187 -3.78 -14.14 -19.34
N ALA A 188 -4.47 -13.93 -20.46
CA ALA A 188 -3.83 -13.69 -21.74
C ALA A 188 -3.17 -12.30 -21.81
N ALA A 189 -3.82 -11.30 -21.25
CA ALA A 189 -3.28 -9.95 -21.12
C ALA A 189 -2.03 -9.94 -20.23
N LEU A 190 -2.09 -10.58 -19.06
CA LEU A 190 -0.93 -10.74 -18.16
C LEU A 190 0.26 -11.37 -18.88
N GLU A 191 0.06 -12.48 -19.59
CA GLU A 191 1.13 -13.16 -20.32
C GLU A 191 1.72 -12.26 -21.41
N TYR A 192 0.87 -11.56 -22.17
CA TYR A 192 1.30 -10.62 -23.22
C TYR A 192 2.18 -9.50 -22.66
N PHE A 193 1.76 -8.86 -21.60
CA PHE A 193 2.49 -7.74 -21.02
C PHE A 193 3.73 -8.18 -20.22
N ALA A 194 3.67 -9.32 -19.53
CA ALA A 194 4.83 -9.89 -18.86
C ALA A 194 5.97 -10.20 -19.84
N ARG A 195 5.68 -10.81 -20.99
CA ARG A 195 6.69 -11.06 -22.05
C ARG A 195 7.35 -9.78 -22.56
N ARG A 196 6.65 -8.66 -22.52
CA ARG A 196 7.13 -7.39 -23.10
C ARG A 196 7.87 -6.52 -22.09
N PHE A 197 7.51 -6.58 -20.80
CA PHE A 197 7.95 -5.59 -19.83
C PHE A 197 8.59 -6.15 -18.56
N SER A 198 8.50 -7.46 -18.28
CA SER A 198 8.99 -8.04 -17.02
C SER A 198 10.52 -8.00 -16.83
N ASP A 199 11.26 -7.61 -17.86
CA ASP A 199 12.68 -7.32 -17.76
C ASP A 199 12.98 -5.91 -17.19
N ARG A 200 11.95 -5.04 -17.07
CA ARG A 200 12.06 -3.63 -16.65
C ARG A 200 11.18 -3.26 -15.46
N VAL A 201 10.09 -3.96 -15.26
CA VAL A 201 9.14 -3.74 -14.15
C VAL A 201 8.55 -5.08 -13.69
N ASP A 202 8.05 -5.13 -12.47
CA ASP A 202 7.18 -6.21 -12.03
C ASP A 202 5.82 -6.09 -12.72
N VAL A 203 5.35 -7.20 -13.30
CA VAL A 203 4.02 -7.33 -13.90
C VAL A 203 3.28 -8.39 -13.12
N MET A 204 2.24 -8.00 -12.40
CA MET A 204 1.54 -8.88 -11.48
C MET A 204 0.02 -8.71 -11.54
N THR A 205 -0.70 -9.70 -11.03
CA THR A 205 -2.15 -9.61 -10.88
C THR A 205 -2.55 -8.95 -9.57
N SER A 206 -3.65 -8.18 -9.63
CA SER A 206 -4.30 -7.59 -8.47
C SER A 206 -5.80 -7.93 -8.54
N GLY A 207 -6.15 -9.11 -8.03
CA GLY A 207 -7.47 -9.71 -8.23
C GLY A 207 -7.63 -10.46 -9.54
N THR A 208 -8.86 -10.65 -10.01
CA THR A 208 -9.20 -11.48 -11.19
C THR A 208 -9.26 -10.70 -12.50
N GLU A 209 -9.34 -9.38 -12.43
CA GLU A 209 -9.53 -8.49 -13.60
C GLU A 209 -8.36 -7.51 -13.80
N TRP A 210 -7.53 -7.31 -12.77
CA TRP A 210 -6.50 -6.28 -12.76
C TRP A 210 -5.10 -6.84 -13.01
N THR A 211 -4.31 -6.07 -13.74
CA THR A 211 -2.87 -6.27 -13.92
C THR A 211 -2.13 -4.98 -13.62
N ASP A 212 -1.13 -5.05 -12.75
CA ASP A 212 -0.32 -3.94 -12.28
C ASP A 212 1.09 -3.99 -12.85
N PHE A 213 1.65 -2.82 -13.17
CA PHE A 213 3.06 -2.60 -13.45
C PHE A 213 3.64 -1.72 -12.34
N ILE A 214 4.68 -2.21 -11.68
CA ILE A 214 5.31 -1.52 -10.57
C ILE A 214 6.84 -1.64 -10.66
N GLY A 215 7.58 -0.63 -10.19
CA GLY A 215 9.04 -0.68 -10.21
C GLY A 215 9.59 -1.80 -9.31
N PHE A 216 10.67 -2.46 -9.71
CA PHE A 216 11.31 -3.57 -8.95
C PHE A 216 11.75 -3.20 -7.53
N ASP A 217 11.96 -1.92 -7.25
CA ASP A 217 12.32 -1.43 -5.92
C ASP A 217 11.10 -1.10 -5.06
N SER A 218 9.90 -1.31 -5.60
CA SER A 218 8.64 -1.09 -4.90
C SER A 218 8.16 -2.37 -4.22
N GLY A 219 7.69 -2.22 -3.00
CA GLY A 219 7.12 -3.29 -2.20
C GLY A 219 6.70 -2.76 -0.85
N LYS A 220 5.69 -3.35 -0.21
CA LYS A 220 5.21 -2.92 1.11
C LYS A 220 6.33 -2.97 2.15
N GLY A 221 7.19 -4.00 2.10
CA GLY A 221 8.30 -4.16 3.01
C GLY A 221 9.41 -3.14 2.78
N SER A 222 9.80 -2.88 1.54
CA SER A 222 10.80 -1.87 1.23
C SER A 222 10.34 -0.47 1.63
N ALA A 223 9.05 -0.15 1.41
CA ALA A 223 8.42 1.09 1.83
C ALA A 223 8.43 1.27 3.35
N LEU A 224 8.04 0.20 4.07
CA LEU A 224 8.03 0.17 5.53
C LEU A 224 9.44 0.34 6.12
N ALA A 225 10.45 -0.33 5.53
CA ALA A 225 11.83 -0.19 5.95
C ALA A 225 12.37 1.23 5.75
N ASP A 226 12.04 1.86 4.62
CA ASP A 226 12.46 3.23 4.34
C ASP A 226 11.78 4.24 5.28
N TYR A 227 10.49 4.08 5.53
CA TYR A 227 9.75 4.92 6.47
C TYR A 227 10.29 4.76 7.90
N GLY A 228 10.49 3.51 8.35
CA GLY A 228 11.07 3.25 9.67
C GLY A 228 12.48 3.83 9.82
N ARG A 229 13.31 3.72 8.78
CA ARG A 229 14.65 4.33 8.78
C ARG A 229 14.59 5.85 8.90
N ALA A 230 13.64 6.50 8.20
CA ALA A 230 13.44 7.95 8.29
C ALA A 230 13.04 8.40 9.71
N LEU A 231 12.29 7.57 10.44
CA LEU A 231 11.88 7.82 11.83
C LEU A 231 12.85 7.29 12.88
N GLY A 232 13.92 6.57 12.51
CA GLY A 232 14.82 5.90 13.45
C GLY A 232 14.18 4.71 14.17
N ILE A 233 13.18 4.08 13.56
CA ILE A 233 12.50 2.87 14.06
C ILE A 233 13.19 1.65 13.49
N SER A 234 13.66 0.75 14.36
CA SER A 234 14.31 -0.49 13.95
C SER A 234 13.28 -1.58 13.58
N PRO A 235 13.64 -2.60 12.77
CA PRO A 235 12.75 -3.72 12.49
C PRO A 235 12.15 -4.40 13.72
N ASN A 236 12.90 -4.49 14.83
CA ASN A 236 12.42 -5.10 16.08
C ASN A 236 11.36 -4.26 16.79
N GLU A 237 11.19 -3.00 16.41
CA GLU A 237 10.16 -2.09 16.93
C GLU A 237 8.97 -2.01 15.97
N MET A 238 8.95 -2.87 14.93
CA MET A 238 7.90 -2.94 13.91
C MET A 238 7.13 -4.24 13.99
N MET A 239 5.82 -4.13 13.80
CA MET A 239 4.87 -5.23 13.67
C MET A 239 4.18 -5.13 12.32
N ALA A 240 3.81 -6.26 11.71
CA ALA A 240 3.03 -6.25 10.48
C ALA A 240 2.02 -7.40 10.46
N PHE A 241 0.85 -7.12 9.85
CA PHE A 241 -0.22 -8.08 9.58
C PHE A 241 -0.44 -8.18 8.08
N GLY A 242 -0.59 -9.42 7.57
CA GLY A 242 -0.84 -9.66 6.15
C GLY A 242 -1.42 -11.04 5.88
N ASP A 243 -1.82 -11.32 4.65
CA ASP A 243 -2.42 -12.59 4.26
C ASP A 243 -1.97 -13.11 2.89
N ASN A 244 -1.36 -12.28 2.03
CA ASN A 244 -1.12 -12.64 0.65
C ASN A 244 0.33 -12.35 0.18
N GLU A 245 0.65 -12.75 -1.04
CA GLU A 245 2.01 -12.71 -1.61
C GLU A 245 2.63 -11.29 -1.63
N ASN A 246 1.81 -10.25 -1.83
CA ASN A 246 2.26 -8.85 -1.78
C ASN A 246 2.62 -8.36 -0.37
N ASP A 247 2.38 -9.18 0.67
CA ASP A 247 2.79 -8.91 2.06
C ASP A 247 4.08 -9.62 2.45
N ARG A 248 4.58 -10.52 1.60
CA ARG A 248 5.74 -11.37 1.89
C ARG A 248 6.96 -10.57 2.33
N ASP A 249 7.27 -9.51 1.60
CA ASP A 249 8.41 -8.64 1.90
C ASP A 249 8.19 -7.84 3.20
N MET A 250 6.96 -7.35 3.45
CA MET A 250 6.59 -6.66 4.68
C MET A 250 6.73 -7.57 5.91
N LEU A 251 6.22 -8.80 5.84
CA LEU A 251 6.33 -9.77 6.93
C LEU A 251 7.79 -10.22 7.18
N ASN A 252 8.64 -10.17 6.17
CA ASN A 252 10.06 -10.52 6.32
C ASN A 252 10.89 -9.40 6.93
N VAL A 253 10.52 -8.13 6.73
CA VAL A 253 11.31 -6.98 7.18
C VAL A 253 11.09 -6.63 8.65
N VAL A 254 9.92 -6.96 9.23
CA VAL A 254 9.56 -6.61 10.61
C VAL A 254 10.04 -7.65 11.63
N GLY A 255 10.23 -7.23 12.88
CA GLY A 255 10.56 -8.12 14.00
C GLY A 255 9.36 -8.94 14.48
N HIS A 256 8.13 -8.46 14.28
CA HIS A 256 6.90 -9.05 14.77
C HIS A 256 5.89 -9.30 13.63
N PRO A 257 6.13 -10.31 12.77
CA PRO A 257 5.22 -10.64 11.68
C PRO A 257 4.02 -11.47 12.14
N TYR A 258 2.83 -11.09 11.67
CA TYR A 258 1.57 -11.82 11.89
C TYR A 258 0.93 -12.15 10.54
N LEU A 259 0.52 -13.38 10.37
CA LEU A 259 -0.14 -13.89 9.19
C LEU A 259 -1.56 -14.33 9.55
N MET A 260 -2.52 -13.97 8.73
CA MET A 260 -3.90 -14.40 8.94
C MET A 260 -4.02 -15.92 8.83
N GLU A 261 -4.83 -16.56 9.69
CA GLU A 261 -5.12 -18.01 9.57
C GLU A 261 -5.77 -18.36 8.22
N SER A 262 -6.52 -17.41 7.64
CA SER A 262 -7.16 -17.49 6.32
C SER A 262 -6.23 -17.17 5.15
N CYS A 263 -4.95 -16.92 5.38
CA CYS A 263 -3.99 -16.51 4.36
C CYS A 263 -3.92 -17.42 3.14
N ASN A 264 -3.41 -16.89 2.04
CA ASN A 264 -3.03 -17.68 0.88
C ASN A 264 -2.13 -18.86 1.32
N PRO A 265 -2.43 -20.11 0.92
CA PRO A 265 -1.64 -21.28 1.31
C PRO A 265 -0.14 -21.17 0.99
N SER A 266 0.24 -20.44 -0.07
CA SER A 266 1.64 -20.19 -0.44
C SER A 266 2.40 -19.33 0.57
N MET A 267 1.69 -18.61 1.43
CA MET A 267 2.27 -17.78 2.49
C MET A 267 2.60 -18.56 3.76
N ARG A 268 2.08 -19.78 3.90
CA ARG A 268 2.37 -20.59 5.08
C ARG A 268 3.86 -20.90 5.19
N GLY A 269 4.44 -20.55 6.35
CA GLY A 269 5.88 -20.70 6.57
C GLY A 269 6.75 -19.66 5.86
N VAL A 270 6.19 -18.49 5.56
CA VAL A 270 6.91 -17.35 4.91
C VAL A 270 8.21 -17.00 5.63
N ASN A 271 8.22 -17.11 6.95
CA ASN A 271 9.42 -17.12 7.80
C ASN A 271 9.12 -17.77 9.16
N ASP A 272 10.19 -18.17 9.90
CA ASP A 272 10.07 -18.91 11.16
C ASP A 272 9.53 -18.08 12.34
N ARG A 273 9.44 -16.76 12.20
CA ARG A 273 8.97 -15.83 13.26
C ARG A 273 7.47 -15.55 13.17
N VAL A 274 6.82 -15.91 12.07
CA VAL A 274 5.40 -15.63 11.83
C VAL A 274 4.53 -16.23 12.90
N ARG A 275 3.62 -15.40 13.45
CA ARG A 275 2.52 -15.83 14.31
C ARG A 275 1.23 -15.81 13.53
N TYR A 276 0.36 -16.79 13.75
CA TYR A 276 -0.94 -16.88 13.08
C TYR A 276 -2.03 -16.27 13.94
N VAL A 277 -2.89 -15.47 13.34
CA VAL A 277 -3.99 -14.77 14.02
C VAL A 277 -5.30 -14.91 13.24
N ARG A 278 -6.41 -14.87 13.97
CA ARG A 278 -7.75 -14.96 13.36
C ARG A 278 -8.21 -13.60 12.85
N THR A 279 -8.03 -12.55 13.67
CA THR A 279 -8.34 -11.18 13.30
C THR A 279 -7.28 -10.24 13.89
N VAL A 280 -7.07 -9.11 13.21
CA VAL A 280 -6.15 -8.06 13.65
C VAL A 280 -6.66 -7.46 14.96
N GLU A 281 -7.97 -7.20 15.05
CA GLU A 281 -8.57 -6.57 16.23
C GLU A 281 -8.49 -7.43 17.49
N GLU A 282 -8.66 -8.76 17.38
CA GLU A 282 -8.50 -9.66 18.53
C GLU A 282 -7.06 -9.62 19.07
N GLU A 283 -6.07 -9.68 18.18
CA GLU A 283 -4.67 -9.65 18.58
C GLU A 283 -4.27 -8.30 19.15
N LEU A 284 -4.68 -7.18 18.52
CA LEU A 284 -4.40 -5.86 19.05
C LEU A 284 -5.03 -5.64 20.43
N ARG A 285 -6.29 -6.11 20.67
CA ARG A 285 -6.90 -6.03 22.02
C ARG A 285 -6.11 -6.83 23.04
N ARG A 286 -5.69 -8.04 22.69
CA ARG A 286 -4.88 -8.89 23.55
C ARG A 286 -3.58 -8.17 23.94
N LEU A 287 -2.85 -7.64 22.97
CA LEU A 287 -1.58 -6.94 23.16
C LEU A 287 -1.74 -5.61 23.94
N LEU A 288 -2.86 -4.94 23.77
CA LEU A 288 -3.16 -3.70 24.48
C LEU A 288 -3.55 -3.93 25.96
N ALA A 289 -4.00 -5.16 26.31
CA ALA A 289 -4.41 -5.54 27.65
C ALA A 289 -3.26 -6.08 28.52
N GLU A 290 -2.15 -6.47 27.91
CA GLU A 290 -0.92 -6.94 28.57
C GLU A 290 -0.04 -5.76 29.00
#